data_a7466910eef300d8bd81823c30f51cb2
#
_entry.id   a7466910eef300d8bd81823c30f51cb2
#
_cell.length_a   1.000
_cell.length_b   1.000
_cell.length_c   1.000
_cell.angle_alpha   90.00
_cell.angle_beta   90.00
_cell.angle_gamma   90.00
#
_symmetry.space_group_name_H-M   'P 1'
#
loop_
_entity.id
_entity.type
_entity.pdbx_description
1 polymer ?
#
loop_
_entity_poly.entity_id
_entity_poly.type
_entity_poly.pdbx_seq_one_letter_code
_entity_poly.pdbx_strand_id
1 'polypeptide(L)'
;RTTLIVTEPKSSFSVREIPISAGTVQVLNEIRHEEEYVIGGRTPLDPRTYQNRFKRYLKANAIKEYNFHALRHTFATNCIDHDMDVKSLSEILGHANIQITLNKYVHPTMDTKRRQLAALDSVYGQFCDN
;
A
#
# COMPACT_ATOMS: atom_id res chain seq x y z
N ARG A 1 -9.60 18.92 26.33
CA ARG A 1 -9.53 17.45 26.10
C ARG A 1 -9.97 17.17 24.68
N THR A 2 -9.13 16.57 23.86
CA THR A 2 -9.50 16.12 22.52
C THR A 2 -10.28 14.80 22.66
N THR A 3 -11.51 14.75 22.16
CA THR A 3 -12.30 13.52 22.13
C THR A 3 -12.15 12.88 20.76
N LEU A 4 -11.77 11.60 20.71
CA LEU A 4 -11.75 10.84 19.46
C LEU A 4 -13.17 10.43 19.11
N ILE A 5 -13.65 10.86 17.95
CA ILE A 5 -14.97 10.49 17.43
C ILE A 5 -14.73 9.55 16.26
N VAL A 6 -15.21 8.31 16.36
CA VAL A 6 -15.20 7.33 15.27
C VAL A 6 -16.47 7.51 14.46
N THR A 7 -16.34 7.82 13.19
CA THR A 7 -17.45 7.99 12.25
C THR A 7 -17.33 6.99 11.12
N GLU A 8 -18.42 6.74 10.43
CA GLU A 8 -18.38 5.95 9.20
C GLU A 8 -17.51 6.61 8.12
N PRO A 9 -16.93 5.83 7.22
CA PRO A 9 -16.14 6.35 6.10
C PRO A 9 -16.95 7.32 5.24
N LYS A 10 -16.33 8.41 4.78
CA LYS A 10 -16.98 9.47 3.99
C LYS A 10 -17.45 9.03 2.60
N SER A 11 -16.97 7.90 2.09
CA SER A 11 -17.34 7.36 0.78
C SER A 11 -17.41 5.84 0.80
N SER A 12 -18.26 5.26 -0.05
CA SER A 12 -18.38 3.80 -0.23
C SER A 12 -17.07 3.15 -0.66
N PHE A 13 -16.22 3.86 -1.42
CA PHE A 13 -14.89 3.38 -1.84
C PHE A 13 -13.90 3.21 -0.69
N SER A 14 -14.20 3.80 0.47
CA SER A 14 -13.38 3.65 1.67
C SER A 14 -13.68 2.35 2.42
N VAL A 15 -14.85 1.75 2.18
CA VAL A 15 -15.22 0.42 2.72
C VAL A 15 -14.76 -0.63 1.71
N ARG A 16 -13.74 -1.41 2.08
CA ARG A 16 -13.16 -2.42 1.19
C ARG A 16 -12.49 -3.53 1.97
N GLU A 17 -12.44 -4.69 1.37
CA GLU A 17 -11.65 -5.82 1.84
C GLU A 17 -10.24 -5.73 1.21
N ILE A 18 -9.22 -5.94 2.03
CA ILE A 18 -7.83 -5.95 1.61
C ILE A 18 -7.24 -7.30 2.00
N PRO A 19 -6.77 -8.12 1.04
CA PRO A 19 -6.10 -9.36 1.35
C PRO A 19 -4.80 -9.08 2.11
N ILE A 20 -4.55 -9.85 3.17
CA ILE A 20 -3.36 -9.70 4.01
C ILE A 20 -2.38 -10.82 3.66
N SER A 21 -1.13 -10.47 3.36
CA SER A 21 -0.08 -11.46 3.07
C SER A 21 0.26 -12.28 4.32
N ALA A 22 0.77 -13.51 4.10
CA ALA A 22 1.20 -14.39 5.20
C ALA A 22 2.24 -13.71 6.12
N GLY A 23 3.18 -12.95 5.56
CA GLY A 23 4.16 -12.19 6.34
C GLY A 23 3.51 -11.10 7.21
N THR A 24 2.50 -10.42 6.67
CA THR A 24 1.74 -9.43 7.47
C THR A 24 0.95 -10.11 8.59
N VAL A 25 0.35 -11.27 8.33
CA VAL A 25 -0.35 -12.07 9.36
C VAL A 25 0.62 -12.48 10.47
N GLN A 26 1.82 -12.92 10.11
CA GLN A 26 2.86 -13.28 11.10
C GLN A 26 3.19 -12.09 11.99
N VAL A 27 3.51 -10.92 11.43
CA VAL A 27 3.82 -9.70 12.21
C VAL A 27 2.64 -9.29 13.09
N LEU A 28 1.41 -9.37 12.59
CA LEU A 28 0.23 -9.06 13.38
C LEU A 28 0.06 -10.03 14.56
N ASN A 29 0.35 -11.31 14.38
CA ASN A 29 0.30 -12.29 15.45
C ASN A 29 1.39 -12.06 16.52
N GLU A 30 2.59 -11.62 16.13
CA GLU A 30 3.69 -11.29 17.06
C GLU A 30 3.35 -10.08 17.96
N ILE A 31 2.61 -9.10 17.41
CA ILE A 31 2.21 -7.88 18.16
C ILE A 31 0.81 -7.98 18.76
N ARG A 32 0.13 -9.13 18.57
CA ARG A 32 -1.23 -9.34 19.09
C ARG A 32 -1.18 -9.44 20.61
N HIS A 33 -1.87 -8.54 21.24
CA HIS A 33 -2.19 -8.60 22.66
C HIS A 33 -3.67 -8.97 22.83
N GLU A 34 -4.07 -9.38 24.02
CA GLU A 34 -5.50 -9.64 24.38
C GLU A 34 -6.33 -8.36 24.44
N GLU A 35 -5.86 -7.31 23.80
CA GLU A 35 -6.44 -5.98 23.82
C GLU A 35 -7.21 -5.69 22.53
N GLU A 36 -8.14 -4.76 22.60
CA GLU A 36 -9.16 -4.51 21.57
C GLU A 36 -8.58 -3.92 20.27
N TYR A 37 -7.49 -3.14 20.38
CA TYR A 37 -6.89 -2.45 19.23
C TYR A 37 -5.46 -2.92 18.97
N VAL A 38 -5.15 -3.23 17.70
CA VAL A 38 -3.79 -3.60 17.27
C VAL A 38 -2.76 -2.51 17.60
N ILE A 39 -3.18 -1.24 17.47
CA ILE A 39 -2.36 -0.08 17.81
C ILE A 39 -3.10 0.76 18.86
N GLY A 40 -2.60 0.73 20.10
CA GLY A 40 -3.18 1.53 21.17
C GLY A 40 -3.56 0.73 22.42
N GLY A 41 -3.81 -0.57 22.30
CA GLY A 41 -4.22 -1.40 23.41
C GLY A 41 -5.73 -1.32 23.69
N ARG A 42 -6.14 -1.02 24.92
CA ARG A 42 -7.57 -0.92 25.30
C ARG A 42 -8.31 0.27 24.68
N THR A 43 -7.59 1.25 24.22
CA THR A 43 -8.16 2.43 23.55
C THR A 43 -7.42 2.71 22.25
N PRO A 44 -8.10 3.17 21.19
CA PRO A 44 -7.44 3.48 19.93
C PRO A 44 -6.42 4.61 20.14
N LEU A 45 -5.25 4.47 19.53
CA LEU A 45 -4.23 5.50 19.57
C LEU A 45 -4.67 6.69 18.71
N ASP A 46 -4.56 7.89 19.28
CA ASP A 46 -4.79 9.13 18.53
C ASP A 46 -3.87 9.21 17.29
N PRO A 47 -4.43 9.50 16.09
CA PRO A 47 -3.65 9.50 14.84
C PRO A 47 -2.46 10.46 14.88
N ARG A 48 -2.58 11.63 15.53
CA ARG A 48 -1.50 12.62 15.66
C ARG A 48 -0.38 12.08 16.55
N THR A 49 -0.73 11.41 17.63
CA THR A 49 0.24 10.73 18.50
C THR A 49 1.01 9.66 17.73
N TYR A 50 0.34 8.89 16.87
CA TYR A 50 0.98 7.88 16.02
C TYR A 50 1.93 8.51 15.00
N GLN A 51 1.50 9.57 14.33
CA GLN A 51 2.35 10.34 13.41
C GLN A 51 3.60 10.90 14.10
N ASN A 52 3.45 11.43 15.32
CA ASN A 52 4.57 11.95 16.10
C ASN A 52 5.54 10.83 16.53
N ARG A 53 5.04 9.63 16.84
CA ARG A 53 5.89 8.45 17.09
C ARG A 53 6.66 8.05 15.85
N PHE A 54 6.03 8.05 14.69
CA PHE A 54 6.68 7.78 13.41
C PHE A 54 7.82 8.77 13.13
N LYS A 55 7.58 10.08 13.26
CA LYS A 55 8.62 11.09 13.10
C LYS A 55 9.80 10.90 14.06
N ARG A 56 9.53 10.59 15.31
CA ARG A 56 10.59 10.29 16.29
C ARG A 56 11.40 9.06 15.91
N TYR A 57 10.73 8.02 15.41
CA TYR A 57 11.39 6.82 14.92
C TYR A 57 12.32 7.13 13.74
N LEU A 58 11.87 7.88 12.74
CA LEU A 58 12.69 8.31 11.61
C LEU A 58 13.94 9.08 12.08
N LYS A 59 13.75 10.05 12.97
CA LYS A 59 14.84 10.85 13.53
C LYS A 59 15.85 10.01 14.31
N ALA A 60 15.38 9.07 15.13
CA ALA A 60 16.25 8.20 15.92
C ALA A 60 17.12 7.28 15.06
N ASN A 61 16.66 6.95 13.84
CA ASN A 61 17.39 6.09 12.90
C ASN A 61 18.11 6.89 11.80
N ALA A 62 18.28 8.19 11.96
CA ALA A 62 18.91 9.08 10.97
C ALA A 62 18.25 9.01 9.56
N ILE A 63 16.97 8.68 9.52
CA ILE A 63 16.19 8.63 8.27
C ILE A 63 15.59 10.03 8.03
N LYS A 64 15.65 10.49 6.78
CA LYS A 64 15.02 11.76 6.38
C LYS A 64 13.56 11.81 6.82
N GLU A 65 13.10 12.96 7.26
CA GLU A 65 11.71 13.15 7.67
C GLU A 65 10.78 12.97 6.47
N TYR A 66 9.85 12.02 6.62
CA TYR A 66 8.75 11.78 5.69
C TYR A 66 7.43 11.91 6.44
N ASN A 67 6.37 12.34 5.73
CA ASN A 67 5.03 12.23 6.27
C ASN A 67 4.57 10.76 6.27
N PHE A 68 3.58 10.44 7.10
CA PHE A 68 3.08 9.06 7.21
C PHE A 68 2.50 8.53 5.90
N HIS A 69 1.99 9.40 5.04
CA HIS A 69 1.45 9.03 3.73
C HIS A 69 2.52 8.52 2.74
N ALA A 70 3.80 8.80 3.01
CA ALA A 70 4.91 8.25 2.22
C ALA A 70 4.94 6.71 2.24
N LEU A 71 4.54 6.07 3.34
CA LEU A 71 4.43 4.61 3.41
C LEU A 71 3.45 4.05 2.37
N ARG A 72 2.32 4.72 2.18
CA ARG A 72 1.34 4.36 1.15
C ARG A 72 1.92 4.54 -0.26
N HIS A 73 2.70 5.60 -0.48
CA HIS A 73 3.37 5.81 -1.76
C HIS A 73 4.41 4.73 -2.04
N THR A 74 5.25 4.40 -1.05
CA THR A 74 6.24 3.33 -1.16
C THR A 74 5.57 1.99 -1.49
N PHE A 75 4.50 1.65 -0.77
CA PHE A 75 3.73 0.45 -1.05
C PHE A 75 3.22 0.42 -2.49
N ALA A 76 2.57 1.50 -2.95
CA ALA A 76 2.02 1.57 -4.29
C ALA A 76 3.10 1.48 -5.38
N THR A 77 4.23 2.15 -5.19
CA THR A 77 5.36 2.08 -6.13
C THR A 77 5.93 0.66 -6.19
N ASN A 78 6.17 0.03 -5.04
CA ASN A 78 6.65 -1.35 -4.98
C ASN A 78 5.68 -2.33 -5.68
N CYS A 79 4.36 -2.13 -5.52
CA CYS A 79 3.38 -2.96 -6.22
C CYS A 79 3.49 -2.84 -7.75
N ILE A 80 3.65 -1.62 -8.27
CA ILE A 80 3.83 -1.38 -9.71
C ILE A 80 5.15 -1.95 -10.20
N ASP A 81 6.24 -1.78 -9.43
CA ASP A 81 7.57 -2.30 -9.80
C ASP A 81 7.62 -3.84 -9.83
N HIS A 82 6.68 -4.50 -9.15
CA HIS A 82 6.49 -5.96 -9.15
C HIS A 82 5.28 -6.40 -9.99
N ASP A 83 4.93 -5.63 -11.01
CA ASP A 83 3.91 -5.95 -12.01
C ASP A 83 2.50 -6.25 -11.43
N MET A 84 2.16 -5.67 -10.26
CA MET A 84 0.80 -5.77 -9.75
C MET A 84 -0.18 -5.07 -10.69
N ASP A 85 -1.31 -5.70 -10.97
CA ASP A 85 -2.37 -5.12 -11.77
C ASP A 85 -2.87 -3.79 -11.19
N VAL A 86 -2.91 -2.75 -12.04
CA VAL A 86 -3.23 -1.38 -11.64
C VAL A 86 -4.64 -1.23 -11.07
N LYS A 87 -5.59 -2.03 -11.59
CA LYS A 87 -6.98 -2.02 -11.10
C LYS A 87 -7.02 -2.59 -9.67
N SER A 88 -6.39 -3.74 -9.44
CA SER A 88 -6.25 -4.36 -8.12
C SER A 88 -5.58 -3.41 -7.12
N LEU A 89 -4.51 -2.75 -7.53
CA LEU A 89 -3.83 -1.76 -6.70
C LEU A 89 -4.76 -0.57 -6.37
N SER A 90 -5.51 -0.07 -7.35
CA SER A 90 -6.47 1.03 -7.17
C SER A 90 -7.55 0.67 -6.14
N GLU A 91 -8.06 -0.54 -6.19
CA GLU A 91 -9.05 -1.08 -5.24
C GLU A 91 -8.45 -1.20 -3.83
N ILE A 92 -7.26 -1.78 -3.69
CA ILE A 92 -6.54 -1.87 -2.42
C ILE A 92 -6.30 -0.49 -1.82
N LEU A 93 -5.92 0.47 -2.63
CA LEU A 93 -5.72 1.85 -2.20
C LEU A 93 -7.05 2.59 -1.91
N GLY A 94 -8.18 2.12 -2.40
CA GLY A 94 -9.48 2.77 -2.25
C GLY A 94 -9.58 4.07 -3.03
N HIS A 95 -9.00 4.11 -4.23
CA HIS A 95 -9.19 5.23 -5.14
C HIS A 95 -10.55 5.11 -5.83
N ALA A 96 -11.34 6.17 -5.82
CA ALA A 96 -12.64 6.20 -6.51
C ALA A 96 -12.51 6.09 -8.03
N ASN A 97 -11.34 6.41 -8.58
CA ASN A 97 -11.04 6.35 -9.99
C ASN A 97 -9.63 5.77 -10.20
N ILE A 98 -9.53 4.74 -11.04
CA ILE A 98 -8.25 4.11 -11.42
C ILE A 98 -7.27 5.10 -12.03
N GLN A 99 -7.76 6.16 -12.68
CA GLN A 99 -6.92 7.20 -13.28
C GLN A 99 -5.99 7.88 -12.26
N ILE A 100 -6.40 7.93 -10.99
CA ILE A 100 -5.56 8.46 -9.92
C ILE A 100 -4.32 7.57 -9.73
N THR A 101 -4.50 6.26 -9.78
CA THR A 101 -3.39 5.29 -9.66
C THR A 101 -2.50 5.34 -10.89
N LEU A 102 -3.10 5.35 -12.09
CA LEU A 102 -2.36 5.44 -13.35
C LEU A 102 -1.48 6.69 -13.41
N ASN A 103 -2.07 7.86 -13.20
CA ASN A 103 -1.34 9.13 -13.29
C ASN A 103 -0.24 9.27 -12.24
N LYS A 104 -0.39 8.64 -11.09
CA LYS A 104 0.51 8.83 -9.96
C LYS A 104 1.65 7.83 -9.90
N TYR A 105 1.41 6.61 -10.34
CA TYR A 105 2.36 5.51 -10.13
C TYR A 105 2.79 4.81 -11.42
N VAL A 106 2.04 4.94 -12.52
CA VAL A 106 2.34 4.23 -13.76
C VAL A 106 2.98 5.16 -14.77
N HIS A 107 4.30 5.09 -14.87
CA HIS A 107 5.11 5.86 -15.82
C HIS A 107 5.94 4.89 -16.68
N PRO A 108 5.32 4.23 -17.69
CA PRO A 108 6.00 3.20 -18.46
C PRO A 108 7.18 3.80 -19.26
N THR A 109 8.38 3.32 -18.97
CA THR A 109 9.60 3.66 -19.71
C THR A 109 9.66 2.87 -21.01
N MET A 110 10.53 3.29 -21.95
CA MET A 110 10.79 2.50 -23.17
C MET A 110 11.36 1.12 -22.84
N ASP A 111 12.15 1.01 -21.78
CA ASP A 111 12.71 -0.28 -21.35
C ASP A 111 11.63 -1.22 -20.80
N THR A 112 10.67 -0.67 -20.03
CA THR A 112 9.49 -1.44 -19.59
C THR A 112 8.70 -1.97 -20.79
N LYS A 113 8.45 -1.12 -21.81
CA LYS A 113 7.74 -1.52 -23.02
C LYS A 113 8.48 -2.61 -23.80
N ARG A 114 9.81 -2.46 -23.95
CA ARG A 114 10.65 -3.47 -24.62
C ARG A 114 10.62 -4.81 -23.89
N ARG A 115 10.75 -4.80 -22.56
CA ARG A 115 10.70 -6.01 -21.73
C ARG A 115 9.37 -6.74 -21.87
N GLN A 116 8.26 -6.00 -21.83
CA GLN A 116 6.93 -6.58 -21.97
C GLN A 116 6.68 -7.16 -23.37
N LEU A 117 7.16 -6.50 -24.43
CA LEU A 117 7.06 -7.01 -25.79
C LEU A 117 7.94 -8.25 -25.98
N ALA A 118 9.16 -8.26 -25.46
CA ALA A 118 10.04 -9.44 -25.52
C ALA A 118 9.44 -10.67 -24.80
N ALA A 119 8.68 -10.45 -23.73
CA ALA A 119 7.96 -11.54 -23.07
C ALA A 119 6.86 -12.14 -23.98
N LEU A 120 6.20 -11.33 -24.80
CA LEU A 120 5.22 -11.80 -25.79
C LEU A 120 5.90 -12.59 -26.92
N ASP A 121 7.07 -12.15 -27.39
CA ASP A 121 7.82 -12.87 -28.43
C ASP A 121 8.16 -14.30 -27.99
N SER A 122 8.48 -14.51 -26.73
CA SER A 122 8.73 -15.86 -26.19
C SER A 122 7.48 -16.76 -26.22
N VAL A 123 6.28 -16.20 -26.14
CA VAL A 123 5.02 -16.94 -26.25
C VAL A 123 4.71 -17.24 -27.72
N TYR A 124 4.88 -16.27 -28.60
CA TYR A 124 4.59 -16.44 -30.03
C TYR A 124 5.65 -17.30 -30.75
N GLY A 125 6.91 -17.25 -30.34
CA GLY A 125 7.98 -18.10 -30.91
C GLY A 125 7.68 -19.59 -30.76
N GLN A 126 6.97 -20.00 -29.71
CA GLN A 126 6.55 -21.41 -29.54
C GLN A 126 5.51 -21.86 -30.55
N PHE A 127 4.83 -20.96 -31.26
CA PHE A 127 3.84 -21.29 -32.30
C PHE A 127 4.43 -21.30 -33.71
N CYS A 128 5.64 -20.79 -33.90
CA CYS A 128 6.29 -20.72 -35.22
C CYS A 128 7.21 -21.92 -35.51
N ASP A 129 7.50 -22.78 -34.53
CA ASP A 129 8.37 -23.94 -34.64
C ASP A 129 7.61 -25.27 -34.88
N ASN A 130 6.36 -25.23 -35.39
CA ASN A 130 5.57 -26.40 -35.77
C ASN A 130 5.28 -26.42 -37.29
#